data_efb1de6ec9caa5a37c4ea1360bfd3c1e
#
_entry.id   efb1de6ec9caa5a37c4ea1360bfd3c1e
#
_cell.length_a   1.000
_cell.length_b   1.000
_cell.length_c   1.000
_cell.angle_alpha   90.00
_cell.angle_beta   90.00
_cell.angle_gamma   90.00
#
_symmetry.space_group_name_H-M   'P 1'
#
loop_
_entity.id
_entity.type
_entity.pdbx_description
1 polymer ?
#
loop_
_entity_poly.entity_id
_entity_poly.type
_entity_poly.pdbx_seq_one_letter_code
_entity_poly.pdbx_strand_id
1 'polypeptide(L)'
;MLEIIEKENDIEQFFDVLNKRSNMTKNSKFVETVSQICDDVLNNGDDALVNYTKKFDDPNFELKDIEVSKEEIKKAYLSVDKNIIRILEEAYDRIYKFHLTQVRKDYSIKDEYGTIMGVRYTPIESVGVYVPGGKAAYPSTVLMNVVPAKVAGCENITMVTPATKGVLNPIVLACAYIAKVDHVYRIGGAQAIAALAYGTKTIKKVNKIVGPGNIFVALAKREVYGSVGIDSIAGPSEVCMICDETVNPKYAAADLLAQAEHDEMASATCFITSKEKAEEILKYVNEFYNSAARKDILTKSLNNCSKIVVVKDINKAIDYVNRLAPEHLEIDTKDPMDIMAKIKNAGSVFLGTYSAESFGDYMMGPNHVLPTSGTAKYFSALGVDDFIKRSTFQYTTKEGAKALSNDVNDFATLEGLTMHALSAKLRGEE
;
A
#
# COMPACT_ATOMS: atom_id res chain seq x y z
N MET A 1 20.06 8.80 -19.95
CA MET A 1 18.75 9.46 -19.90
C MET A 1 17.69 8.53 -20.44
N LEU A 2 16.41 8.88 -20.33
CA LEU A 2 15.32 8.06 -20.87
C LEU A 2 15.59 7.71 -22.35
N GLU A 3 15.31 6.47 -22.74
CA GLU A 3 15.58 5.97 -24.09
C GLU A 3 14.31 5.42 -24.72
N ILE A 4 14.23 5.52 -26.03
CA ILE A 4 13.18 4.89 -26.84
C ILE A 4 13.68 3.54 -27.33
N ILE A 5 12.91 2.48 -27.08
CA ILE A 5 13.19 1.12 -27.58
C ILE A 5 12.00 0.59 -28.38
N GLU A 6 12.26 -0.25 -29.39
CA GLU A 6 11.23 -0.82 -30.28
C GLU A 6 11.48 -2.30 -30.64
N LYS A 7 12.72 -2.80 -30.40
CA LYS A 7 13.05 -4.18 -30.72
C LYS A 7 12.65 -5.10 -29.59
N GLU A 8 12.03 -6.22 -29.91
CA GLU A 8 11.56 -7.22 -28.93
C GLU A 8 12.67 -7.64 -27.94
N ASN A 9 13.89 -7.83 -28.44
CA ASN A 9 15.01 -8.22 -27.57
C ASN A 9 15.37 -7.15 -26.53
N ASP A 10 15.32 -5.88 -26.91
CA ASP A 10 15.60 -4.76 -25.99
C ASP A 10 14.48 -4.60 -24.94
N ILE A 11 13.23 -4.86 -25.37
CA ILE A 11 12.06 -4.88 -24.49
C ILE A 11 12.16 -6.01 -23.47
N GLU A 12 12.53 -7.22 -23.89
CA GLU A 12 12.73 -8.35 -22.96
C GLU A 12 13.87 -8.08 -21.97
N GLN A 13 14.98 -7.50 -22.41
CA GLN A 13 16.06 -7.08 -21.50
C GLN A 13 15.59 -6.03 -20.50
N PHE A 14 14.73 -5.10 -20.91
CA PHE A 14 14.15 -4.11 -20.00
C PHE A 14 13.24 -4.78 -18.95
N PHE A 15 12.39 -5.74 -19.33
CA PHE A 15 11.62 -6.52 -18.38
C PHE A 15 12.50 -7.27 -17.37
N ASP A 16 13.65 -7.80 -17.81
CA ASP A 16 14.61 -8.44 -16.91
C ASP A 16 15.21 -7.47 -15.88
N VAL A 17 15.46 -6.23 -16.29
CA VAL A 17 15.91 -5.15 -15.37
C VAL A 17 14.84 -4.89 -14.32
N LEU A 18 13.57 -4.71 -14.70
CA LEU A 18 12.46 -4.48 -13.78
C LEU A 18 12.24 -5.66 -12.82
N ASN A 19 12.35 -6.89 -13.31
CA ASN A 19 12.26 -8.09 -12.47
C ASN A 19 13.40 -8.18 -11.44
N LYS A 20 14.63 -7.82 -11.83
CA LYS A 20 15.78 -7.79 -10.91
C LYS A 20 15.61 -6.73 -9.82
N ARG A 21 15.05 -5.57 -10.15
CA ARG A 21 14.72 -4.50 -9.21
C ARG A 21 13.81 -5.00 -8.08
N SER A 22 12.80 -5.80 -8.41
CA SER A 22 11.85 -6.39 -7.45
C SER A 22 12.50 -7.36 -6.45
N ASN A 23 13.70 -7.87 -6.75
CA ASN A 23 14.41 -8.83 -5.90
C ASN A 23 15.35 -8.21 -4.84
N MET A 24 15.41 -6.88 -4.71
CA MET A 24 16.28 -6.22 -3.72
C MET A 24 15.97 -6.62 -2.27
N THR A 25 14.72 -6.98 -1.97
CA THR A 25 14.31 -7.51 -0.66
C THR A 25 14.95 -8.87 -0.31
N LYS A 26 15.68 -9.50 -1.25
CA LYS A 26 16.41 -10.75 -1.02
C LYS A 26 17.89 -10.55 -0.64
N ASN A 27 18.37 -9.30 -0.53
CA ASN A 27 19.76 -9.03 -0.14
C ASN A 27 20.01 -9.49 1.31
N SER A 28 20.84 -10.50 1.50
CA SER A 28 21.09 -11.16 2.79
C SER A 28 21.56 -10.17 3.86
N LYS A 29 22.41 -9.21 3.51
CA LYS A 29 22.96 -8.24 4.46
C LYS A 29 21.88 -7.34 5.08
N PHE A 30 20.91 -6.88 4.27
CA PHE A 30 19.79 -6.08 4.81
C PHE A 30 18.86 -6.96 5.65
N VAL A 31 18.61 -8.19 5.22
CA VAL A 31 17.76 -9.15 5.94
C VAL A 31 18.34 -9.43 7.33
N GLU A 32 19.63 -9.79 7.42
CA GLU A 32 20.31 -10.04 8.69
C GLU A 32 20.26 -8.83 9.63
N THR A 33 20.52 -7.61 9.10
CA THR A 33 20.46 -6.39 9.90
C THR A 33 19.04 -6.15 10.46
N VAL A 34 18.01 -6.36 9.65
CA VAL A 34 16.62 -6.18 10.07
C VAL A 34 16.21 -7.22 11.09
N SER A 35 16.57 -8.49 10.88
CA SER A 35 16.30 -9.57 11.85
C SER A 35 16.90 -9.25 13.21
N GLN A 36 18.18 -8.81 13.24
CA GLN A 36 18.84 -8.40 14.49
C GLN A 36 18.10 -7.25 15.19
N ILE A 37 17.62 -6.25 14.43
CA ILE A 37 16.85 -5.12 15.01
C ILE A 37 15.53 -5.61 15.58
N CYS A 38 14.81 -6.48 14.86
CA CYS A 38 13.54 -7.02 15.32
C CYS A 38 13.70 -7.88 16.59
N ASP A 39 14.73 -8.73 16.63
CA ASP A 39 15.06 -9.54 17.79
C ASP A 39 15.45 -8.70 19.00
N ASP A 40 16.23 -7.63 18.79
CA ASP A 40 16.63 -6.72 19.85
C ASP A 40 15.41 -5.99 20.46
N VAL A 41 14.49 -5.50 19.62
CA VAL A 41 13.25 -4.89 20.11
C VAL A 41 12.36 -5.90 20.84
N LEU A 42 12.27 -7.14 20.36
CA LEU A 42 11.50 -8.20 21.01
C LEU A 42 12.05 -8.49 22.42
N ASN A 43 13.37 -8.52 22.59
CA ASN A 43 14.03 -8.88 23.85
C ASN A 43 14.21 -7.72 24.81
N ASN A 44 14.52 -6.52 24.31
CA ASN A 44 14.92 -5.36 25.10
C ASN A 44 13.92 -4.18 25.08
N GLY A 45 12.85 -4.29 24.26
CA GLY A 45 11.71 -3.36 24.26
C GLY A 45 12.11 -1.89 24.07
N ASP A 46 11.71 -1.04 25.02
CA ASP A 46 11.93 0.42 24.96
C ASP A 46 13.41 0.79 24.93
N ASP A 47 14.29 0.04 25.56
CA ASP A 47 15.75 0.30 25.56
C ASP A 47 16.32 0.16 24.15
N ALA A 48 15.89 -0.87 23.41
CA ALA A 48 16.27 -1.03 22.01
C ALA A 48 15.75 0.12 21.15
N LEU A 49 14.49 0.57 21.35
CA LEU A 49 13.94 1.71 20.62
C LEU A 49 14.75 2.98 20.84
N VAL A 50 15.13 3.29 22.10
CA VAL A 50 15.97 4.45 22.41
C VAL A 50 17.32 4.35 21.73
N ASN A 51 17.97 3.19 21.79
CA ASN A 51 19.29 2.98 21.19
C ASN A 51 19.27 3.16 19.66
N TYR A 52 18.29 2.55 18.97
CA TYR A 52 18.20 2.70 17.51
C TYR A 52 17.77 4.10 17.07
N THR A 53 16.86 4.75 17.80
CA THR A 53 16.46 6.13 17.49
C THR A 53 17.63 7.10 17.69
N LYS A 54 18.44 6.94 18.76
CA LYS A 54 19.68 7.70 18.93
C LYS A 54 20.67 7.49 17.80
N LYS A 55 20.78 6.26 17.32
CA LYS A 55 21.73 5.89 16.27
C LYS A 55 21.34 6.43 14.89
N PHE A 56 20.05 6.47 14.56
CA PHE A 56 19.58 6.71 13.20
C PHE A 56 18.89 8.05 12.99
N ASP A 57 18.21 8.58 14.02
CA ASP A 57 17.29 9.72 13.86
C ASP A 57 17.71 10.93 14.70
N ASP A 58 17.94 10.78 16.03
CA ASP A 58 18.26 11.86 16.95
C ASP A 58 19.17 11.38 18.08
N PRO A 59 20.46 11.77 18.10
CA PRO A 59 21.41 11.38 19.14
C PRO A 59 21.01 11.78 20.57
N ASN A 60 20.14 12.76 20.74
CA ASN A 60 19.66 13.27 22.03
C ASN A 60 18.32 12.68 22.46
N PHE A 61 17.78 11.72 21.71
CA PHE A 61 16.47 11.13 21.98
C PHE A 61 16.40 10.49 23.38
N GLU A 62 15.32 10.76 24.08
CA GLU A 62 15.00 10.12 25.36
C GLU A 62 13.61 9.44 25.31
N LEU A 63 13.42 8.38 26.10
CA LEU A 63 12.16 7.62 26.09
C LEU A 63 10.93 8.50 26.40
N LYS A 64 11.07 9.51 27.27
CA LYS A 64 9.99 10.45 27.59
C LYS A 64 9.46 11.22 26.39
N ASP A 65 10.27 11.35 25.32
CA ASP A 65 9.95 12.11 24.13
C ASP A 65 9.30 11.26 23.03
N ILE A 66 9.15 9.94 23.28
CA ILE A 66 8.69 8.99 22.27
C ILE A 66 7.26 9.26 21.81
N GLU A 67 6.34 9.54 22.73
CA GLU A 67 4.94 9.81 22.41
C GLU A 67 4.69 11.30 22.20
N VAL A 68 4.01 11.63 21.13
CA VAL A 68 3.58 13.00 20.80
C VAL A 68 2.27 13.28 21.52
N SER A 69 2.25 14.28 22.39
CA SER A 69 1.06 14.60 23.16
C SER A 69 -0.08 15.13 22.26
N LYS A 70 -1.33 14.95 22.72
CA LYS A 70 -2.51 15.50 22.03
C LYS A 70 -2.44 17.02 21.88
N GLU A 71 -1.84 17.70 22.86
CA GLU A 71 -1.61 19.14 22.88
C GLU A 71 -0.62 19.55 21.78
N GLU A 72 0.46 18.78 21.61
CA GLU A 72 1.45 19.02 20.56
C GLU A 72 0.83 18.81 19.17
N ILE A 73 0.08 17.75 18.96
CA ILE A 73 -0.63 17.48 17.71
C ILE A 73 -1.60 18.62 17.38
N LYS A 74 -2.39 19.08 18.37
CA LYS A 74 -3.31 20.22 18.22
C LYS A 74 -2.56 21.52 17.93
N LYS A 75 -1.44 21.77 18.61
CA LYS A 75 -0.61 22.95 18.37
C LYS A 75 -0.05 22.96 16.96
N ALA A 76 0.41 21.80 16.47
CA ALA A 76 0.89 21.66 15.09
C ALA A 76 -0.22 21.99 14.09
N TYR A 77 -1.43 21.44 14.24
CA TYR A 77 -2.59 21.76 13.40
C TYR A 77 -2.88 23.27 13.38
N LEU A 78 -2.87 23.93 14.55
CA LEU A 78 -3.14 25.37 14.66
C LEU A 78 -2.01 26.24 14.09
N SER A 79 -0.81 25.73 13.92
CA SER A 79 0.35 26.46 13.39
C SER A 79 0.46 26.40 11.87
N VAL A 80 -0.23 25.47 11.21
CA VAL A 80 -0.22 25.33 9.75
C VAL A 80 -1.11 26.40 9.11
N ASP A 81 -0.71 26.89 7.95
CA ASP A 81 -1.49 27.87 7.17
C ASP A 81 -2.92 27.40 6.90
N LYS A 82 -3.89 28.30 7.05
CA LYS A 82 -5.33 27.97 6.93
C LYS A 82 -5.71 27.42 5.55
N ASN A 83 -5.05 27.87 4.48
CA ASN A 83 -5.34 27.33 3.15
C ASN A 83 -4.80 25.92 2.99
N ILE A 84 -3.64 25.62 3.60
CA ILE A 84 -3.11 24.25 3.65
C ILE A 84 -4.07 23.36 4.45
N ILE A 85 -4.53 23.79 5.62
CA ILE A 85 -5.51 23.03 6.41
C ILE A 85 -6.77 22.74 5.58
N ARG A 86 -7.33 23.73 4.89
CA ARG A 86 -8.50 23.55 4.01
C ARG A 86 -8.25 22.48 2.94
N ILE A 87 -7.04 22.47 2.33
CA ILE A 87 -6.67 21.47 1.32
C ILE A 87 -6.61 20.06 1.94
N LEU A 88 -6.02 19.91 3.13
CA LEU A 88 -5.92 18.64 3.83
C LEU A 88 -7.28 18.09 4.27
N GLU A 89 -8.16 18.98 4.74
CA GLU A 89 -9.54 18.62 5.12
C GLU A 89 -10.36 18.21 3.89
N GLU A 90 -10.20 18.89 2.76
CA GLU A 90 -10.86 18.50 1.51
C GLU A 90 -10.34 17.14 0.99
N ALA A 91 -9.03 16.89 1.07
CA ALA A 91 -8.45 15.59 0.73
C ALA A 91 -9.02 14.50 1.64
N TYR A 92 -9.05 14.73 2.96
CA TYR A 92 -9.68 13.82 3.93
C TYR A 92 -11.12 13.49 3.54
N ASP A 93 -11.94 14.49 3.25
CA ASP A 93 -13.36 14.31 2.91
C ASP A 93 -13.55 13.47 1.64
N ARG A 94 -12.72 13.69 0.61
CA ARG A 94 -12.76 12.94 -0.65
C ARG A 94 -12.37 11.47 -0.44
N ILE A 95 -11.28 11.24 0.29
CA ILE A 95 -10.82 9.89 0.66
C ILE A 95 -11.89 9.18 1.49
N TYR A 96 -12.46 9.86 2.47
CA TYR A 96 -13.51 9.32 3.34
C TYR A 96 -14.76 8.90 2.54
N LYS A 97 -15.26 9.81 1.67
CA LYS A 97 -16.43 9.54 0.83
C LYS A 97 -16.21 8.36 -0.11
N PHE A 98 -15.02 8.25 -0.71
CA PHE A 98 -14.69 7.13 -1.57
C PHE A 98 -14.68 5.82 -0.79
N HIS A 99 -13.99 5.76 0.34
CA HIS A 99 -13.88 4.54 1.13
C HIS A 99 -15.19 4.11 1.79
N LEU A 100 -16.12 5.03 2.06
CA LEU A 100 -17.47 4.67 2.50
C LEU A 100 -18.20 3.73 1.53
N THR A 101 -17.91 3.82 0.23
CA THR A 101 -18.51 2.93 -0.79
C THR A 101 -18.03 1.49 -0.70
N GLN A 102 -16.93 1.24 0.03
CA GLN A 102 -16.31 -0.08 0.19
C GLN A 102 -16.82 -0.84 1.42
N VAL A 103 -17.65 -0.22 2.27
CA VAL A 103 -18.14 -0.84 3.50
C VAL A 103 -18.98 -2.08 3.20
N ARG A 104 -18.58 -3.23 3.78
CA ARG A 104 -19.26 -4.51 3.61
C ARG A 104 -20.42 -4.65 4.59
N LYS A 105 -21.44 -5.44 4.19
CA LYS A 105 -22.58 -5.79 5.03
C LYS A 105 -22.58 -7.29 5.28
N ASP A 106 -22.97 -7.67 6.51
CA ASP A 106 -23.24 -9.05 6.87
C ASP A 106 -24.34 -9.62 5.98
N TYR A 107 -24.25 -10.92 5.68
CA TYR A 107 -25.30 -11.61 4.93
C TYR A 107 -25.44 -13.05 5.41
N SER A 108 -26.62 -13.62 5.20
CA SER A 108 -26.88 -15.02 5.48
C SER A 108 -27.87 -15.62 4.48
N ILE A 109 -27.80 -16.95 4.33
CA ILE A 109 -28.75 -17.76 3.58
C ILE A 109 -29.38 -18.78 4.53
N LYS A 110 -30.55 -19.27 4.16
CA LYS A 110 -31.30 -20.30 4.90
C LYS A 110 -31.61 -21.46 3.97
N ASP A 111 -31.40 -22.68 4.43
CA ASP A 111 -31.75 -23.88 3.68
C ASP A 111 -33.19 -24.34 3.98
N GLU A 112 -33.61 -25.45 3.35
CA GLU A 112 -34.93 -26.05 3.49
C GLU A 112 -35.23 -26.59 4.89
N TYR A 113 -34.21 -26.88 5.71
CA TYR A 113 -34.33 -27.33 7.09
C TYR A 113 -34.31 -26.18 8.09
N GLY A 114 -34.17 -24.92 7.61
CA GLY A 114 -34.11 -23.76 8.45
C GLY A 114 -32.71 -23.47 9.02
N THR A 115 -31.69 -24.21 8.61
CA THR A 115 -30.28 -23.94 8.95
C THR A 115 -29.85 -22.62 8.33
N ILE A 116 -29.17 -21.78 9.12
CA ILE A 116 -28.67 -20.46 8.68
C ILE A 116 -27.16 -20.54 8.53
N MET A 117 -26.65 -20.11 7.39
CA MET A 117 -25.23 -19.96 7.11
C MET A 117 -24.96 -18.52 6.70
N GLY A 118 -23.95 -17.90 7.27
CA GLY A 118 -23.70 -16.49 6.99
C GLY A 118 -22.26 -16.06 7.13
N VAL A 119 -22.03 -14.83 6.73
CA VAL A 119 -20.76 -14.11 6.87
C VAL A 119 -20.97 -12.85 7.70
N ARG A 120 -20.10 -12.65 8.66
CA ARG A 120 -20.02 -11.45 9.50
C ARG A 120 -18.71 -10.75 9.25
N TYR A 121 -18.76 -9.44 9.04
CA TYR A 121 -17.60 -8.56 8.92
C TYR A 121 -17.36 -7.82 10.22
N THR A 122 -16.13 -7.85 10.71
CA THR A 122 -15.74 -7.15 11.94
C THR A 122 -14.45 -6.37 11.71
N PRO A 123 -14.32 -5.13 12.22
CA PRO A 123 -13.09 -4.37 12.10
C PRO A 123 -11.93 -5.05 12.83
N ILE A 124 -10.71 -4.76 12.39
CA ILE A 124 -9.48 -5.03 13.15
C ILE A 124 -9.42 -4.04 14.29
N GLU A 125 -9.18 -4.51 15.53
CA GLU A 125 -9.25 -3.69 16.73
C GLU A 125 -8.18 -2.61 16.79
N SER A 126 -6.94 -2.96 16.41
CA SER A 126 -5.80 -2.05 16.48
C SER A 126 -4.93 -2.11 15.23
N VAL A 127 -4.56 -0.93 14.72
CA VAL A 127 -3.80 -0.75 13.50
C VAL A 127 -2.60 0.15 13.75
N GLY A 128 -1.42 -0.31 13.31
CA GLY A 128 -0.21 0.50 13.24
C GLY A 128 -0.06 1.11 11.85
N VAL A 129 0.14 2.42 11.79
CA VAL A 129 0.38 3.16 10.54
C VAL A 129 1.81 3.67 10.53
N TYR A 130 2.61 3.19 9.58
CA TYR A 130 3.94 3.72 9.35
C TYR A 130 3.88 4.88 8.36
N VAL A 131 4.38 6.05 8.78
CA VAL A 131 4.49 7.23 7.93
C VAL A 131 5.96 7.55 7.73
N PRO A 132 6.47 7.52 6.49
CA PRO A 132 7.87 7.83 6.23
C PRO A 132 8.23 9.27 6.65
N GLY A 133 9.48 9.43 7.11
CA GLY A 133 10.10 10.72 7.36
C GLY A 133 11.39 10.86 6.54
N GLY A 134 12.16 11.91 6.78
CA GLY A 134 13.47 12.13 6.14
C GLY A 134 13.43 13.21 5.06
N LYS A 135 13.82 12.89 3.81
CA LYS A 135 13.98 13.89 2.73
C LYS A 135 12.69 14.58 2.27
N ALA A 136 11.55 13.95 2.49
CA ALA A 136 10.22 14.50 2.19
C ALA A 136 9.24 14.18 3.33
N ALA A 137 8.27 15.06 3.55
CA ALA A 137 7.13 14.78 4.41
C ALA A 137 6.01 14.18 3.53
N TYR A 138 5.32 13.17 4.07
CA TYR A 138 4.23 12.50 3.35
C TYR A 138 2.89 12.64 4.12
N PRO A 139 2.31 13.85 4.18
CA PRO A 139 1.03 14.06 4.88
C PRO A 139 -0.10 13.25 4.23
N SER A 140 -0.09 13.07 2.91
CA SER A 140 -1.07 12.25 2.19
C SER A 140 -1.06 10.79 2.67
N THR A 141 0.11 10.23 2.98
CA THR A 141 0.24 8.86 3.52
C THR A 141 -0.51 8.71 4.86
N VAL A 142 -0.55 9.75 5.71
CA VAL A 142 -1.37 9.71 6.93
C VAL A 142 -2.84 9.50 6.58
N LEU A 143 -3.38 10.34 5.69
CA LEU A 143 -4.80 10.28 5.31
C LEU A 143 -5.13 8.96 4.62
N MET A 144 -4.31 8.53 3.65
CA MET A 144 -4.53 7.33 2.85
C MET A 144 -4.49 6.02 3.67
N ASN A 145 -3.76 6.00 4.79
CA ASN A 145 -3.73 4.82 5.66
C ASN A 145 -4.78 4.90 6.79
N VAL A 146 -4.96 6.09 7.39
CA VAL A 146 -5.82 6.23 8.57
C VAL A 146 -7.31 6.26 8.18
N VAL A 147 -7.66 6.96 7.09
CA VAL A 147 -9.08 7.14 6.73
C VAL A 147 -9.79 5.83 6.43
N PRO A 148 -9.27 4.90 5.60
CA PRO A 148 -9.95 3.61 5.39
C PRO A 148 -10.02 2.77 6.66
N ALA A 149 -9.04 2.85 7.58
CA ALA A 149 -9.11 2.19 8.89
C ALA A 149 -10.25 2.75 9.75
N LYS A 150 -10.42 4.09 9.78
CA LYS A 150 -11.55 4.73 10.50
C LYS A 150 -12.89 4.37 9.87
N VAL A 151 -12.99 4.35 8.54
CA VAL A 151 -14.21 3.92 7.83
C VAL A 151 -14.55 2.46 8.12
N ALA A 152 -13.55 1.59 8.22
CA ALA A 152 -13.73 0.20 8.61
C ALA A 152 -14.23 0.02 10.06
N GLY A 153 -14.07 1.04 10.91
CA GLY A 153 -14.43 1.02 12.32
C GLY A 153 -13.32 0.54 13.27
N CYS A 154 -12.04 0.64 12.85
CA CYS A 154 -10.92 0.34 13.76
C CYS A 154 -10.91 1.30 14.96
N GLU A 155 -10.83 0.74 16.18
CA GLU A 155 -10.94 1.53 17.40
C GLU A 155 -9.64 2.23 17.79
N ASN A 156 -8.49 1.57 17.56
CA ASN A 156 -7.18 2.05 17.99
C ASN A 156 -6.24 2.17 16.78
N ILE A 157 -5.87 3.40 16.42
CA ILE A 157 -4.92 3.67 15.34
C ILE A 157 -3.67 4.32 15.92
N THR A 158 -2.57 3.61 15.85
CA THR A 158 -1.24 4.03 16.29
C THR A 158 -0.37 4.39 15.11
N MET A 159 0.07 5.65 15.02
CA MET A 159 0.98 6.12 13.98
C MET A 159 2.41 6.17 14.51
N VAL A 160 3.36 5.69 13.71
CA VAL A 160 4.81 5.86 13.93
C VAL A 160 5.41 6.65 12.77
N THR A 161 6.29 7.59 13.09
CA THR A 161 6.98 8.40 12.08
C THR A 161 8.32 8.90 12.64
N PRO A 162 9.44 8.78 11.91
CA PRO A 162 10.73 9.24 12.40
C PRO A 162 10.76 10.77 12.47
N ALA A 163 11.36 11.30 13.54
CA ALA A 163 11.62 12.71 13.68
C ALA A 163 13.00 13.06 13.07
N THR A 164 13.10 14.18 12.40
CA THR A 164 14.38 14.69 11.92
C THR A 164 14.95 15.61 12.98
N LYS A 165 16.05 15.20 13.62
CA LYS A 165 16.68 15.93 14.74
C LYS A 165 15.66 16.29 15.85
N GLY A 166 14.81 15.34 16.21
CA GLY A 166 13.80 15.48 17.26
C GLY A 166 12.53 16.25 16.84
N VAL A 167 12.47 16.78 15.62
CA VAL A 167 11.31 17.58 15.13
C VAL A 167 10.48 16.77 14.13
N LEU A 168 9.18 16.70 14.38
CA LEU A 168 8.20 16.17 13.42
C LEU A 168 7.67 17.28 12.53
N ASN A 169 7.36 16.92 11.27
CA ASN A 169 6.75 17.88 10.35
C ASN A 169 5.34 18.27 10.84
N PRO A 170 5.05 19.57 11.03
CA PRO A 170 3.77 20.02 11.55
C PRO A 170 2.59 19.67 10.63
N ILE A 171 2.80 19.55 9.30
CA ILE A 171 1.75 19.16 8.35
C ILE A 171 1.37 17.67 8.55
N VAL A 172 2.33 16.79 8.84
CA VAL A 172 2.08 15.38 9.17
C VAL A 172 1.25 15.27 10.46
N LEU A 173 1.60 16.05 11.48
CA LEU A 173 0.82 16.12 12.73
C LEU A 173 -0.57 16.73 12.52
N ALA A 174 -0.70 17.71 11.63
CA ALA A 174 -2.00 18.27 11.27
C ALA A 174 -2.90 17.21 10.59
N CYS A 175 -2.35 16.38 9.70
CA CYS A 175 -3.10 15.24 9.14
C CYS A 175 -3.49 14.22 10.21
N ALA A 176 -2.61 13.92 11.17
CA ALA A 176 -2.92 13.04 12.29
C ALA A 176 -4.07 13.62 13.16
N TYR A 177 -4.10 14.96 13.35
CA TYR A 177 -5.20 15.65 14.02
C TYR A 177 -6.52 15.53 13.25
N ILE A 178 -6.51 15.85 11.95
CA ILE A 178 -7.68 15.78 11.06
C ILE A 178 -8.25 14.36 11.00
N ALA A 179 -7.38 13.36 10.83
CA ALA A 179 -7.77 11.96 10.74
C ALA A 179 -8.05 11.31 12.12
N LYS A 180 -7.87 12.06 13.23
CA LYS A 180 -8.13 11.60 14.61
C LYS A 180 -7.33 10.35 14.95
N VAL A 181 -6.03 10.37 14.71
CA VAL A 181 -5.11 9.31 15.14
C VAL A 181 -5.09 9.21 16.66
N ASP A 182 -5.12 7.99 17.20
CA ASP A 182 -5.24 7.80 18.65
C ASP A 182 -3.91 7.99 19.38
N HIS A 183 -2.81 7.43 18.83
CA HIS A 183 -1.45 7.55 19.35
C HIS A 183 -0.47 7.89 18.24
N VAL A 184 0.50 8.75 18.50
CA VAL A 184 1.58 9.12 17.57
C VAL A 184 2.91 8.95 18.29
N TYR A 185 3.84 8.19 17.70
CA TYR A 185 5.18 7.95 18.26
C TYR A 185 6.28 8.42 17.31
N ARG A 186 7.34 9.07 17.87
CA ARG A 186 8.50 9.61 17.15
C ARG A 186 9.56 8.56 16.93
N ILE A 187 9.23 7.49 16.25
CA ILE A 187 10.16 6.42 15.90
C ILE A 187 9.97 6.01 14.44
N GLY A 188 11.05 5.57 13.82
CA GLY A 188 11.06 5.12 12.43
C GLY A 188 11.80 3.80 12.25
N GLY A 189 12.04 3.41 11.00
CA GLY A 189 12.83 2.25 10.64
C GLY A 189 12.25 0.89 11.05
N ALA A 190 13.10 -0.13 11.01
CA ALA A 190 12.73 -1.49 11.36
C ALA A 190 12.31 -1.63 12.84
N GLN A 191 12.93 -0.87 13.75
CA GLN A 191 12.60 -0.88 15.17
C GLN A 191 11.16 -0.40 15.45
N ALA A 192 10.63 0.54 14.67
CA ALA A 192 9.26 0.99 14.81
C ALA A 192 8.26 -0.09 14.39
N ILE A 193 8.55 -0.81 13.30
CA ILE A 193 7.74 -1.96 12.85
C ILE A 193 7.75 -3.07 13.89
N ALA A 194 8.93 -3.41 14.44
CA ALA A 194 9.06 -4.40 15.49
C ALA A 194 8.29 -4.02 16.77
N ALA A 195 8.36 -2.73 17.17
CA ALA A 195 7.62 -2.23 18.32
C ALA A 195 6.10 -2.34 18.15
N LEU A 196 5.58 -2.01 16.95
CA LEU A 196 4.16 -2.19 16.64
C LEU A 196 3.76 -3.68 16.63
N ALA A 197 4.64 -4.56 16.15
CA ALA A 197 4.35 -5.98 16.02
C ALA A 197 4.38 -6.74 17.37
N TYR A 198 5.37 -6.44 18.20
CA TYR A 198 5.59 -7.20 19.45
C TYR A 198 5.04 -6.49 20.67
N GLY A 199 4.93 -5.17 20.61
CA GLY A 199 4.65 -4.31 21.76
C GLY A 199 5.90 -4.07 22.59
N THR A 200 5.87 -3.00 23.37
CA THR A 200 6.86 -2.67 24.41
C THR A 200 6.15 -2.22 25.66
N LYS A 201 6.86 -1.72 26.68
CA LYS A 201 6.20 -1.12 27.86
C LYS A 201 5.44 0.15 27.47
N THR A 202 5.94 0.92 26.49
CA THR A 202 5.35 2.21 26.08
C THR A 202 4.39 2.05 24.89
N ILE A 203 4.69 1.18 23.94
CA ILE A 203 3.93 1.02 22.70
C ILE A 203 3.13 -0.29 22.77
N LYS A 204 1.82 -0.19 22.64
CA LYS A 204 0.94 -1.37 22.61
C LYS A 204 1.08 -2.09 21.27
N LYS A 205 1.12 -3.43 21.32
CA LYS A 205 1.06 -4.29 20.14
C LYS A 205 -0.21 -4.00 19.33
N VAL A 206 -0.08 -3.98 18.01
CA VAL A 206 -1.19 -3.86 17.07
C VAL A 206 -1.51 -5.18 16.37
N ASN A 207 -2.68 -5.25 15.74
CA ASN A 207 -3.11 -6.45 15.00
C ASN A 207 -2.74 -6.40 13.52
N LYS A 208 -2.58 -5.21 12.93
CA LYS A 208 -2.14 -5.02 11.54
C LYS A 208 -1.26 -3.78 11.43
N ILE A 209 -0.22 -3.85 10.59
CA ILE A 209 0.66 -2.73 10.26
C ILE A 209 0.49 -2.40 8.78
N VAL A 210 0.25 -1.12 8.48
CA VAL A 210 0.09 -0.58 7.12
C VAL A 210 1.02 0.61 6.89
N GLY A 211 1.22 0.95 5.64
CA GLY A 211 1.98 2.13 5.23
C GLY A 211 3.30 1.78 4.52
N PRO A 212 3.71 2.65 3.58
CA PRO A 212 4.94 2.51 2.82
C PRO A 212 6.17 2.86 3.67
N GLY A 213 7.33 2.37 3.29
CA GLY A 213 8.60 2.70 3.91
C GLY A 213 9.79 2.27 3.06
N ASN A 214 10.99 2.61 3.51
CA ASN A 214 12.21 2.18 2.83
C ASN A 214 12.44 0.67 2.95
N ILE A 215 13.52 0.17 2.33
CA ILE A 215 13.85 -1.26 2.30
C ILE A 215 13.90 -1.90 3.71
N PHE A 216 14.37 -1.18 4.74
CA PHE A 216 14.43 -1.71 6.12
C PHE A 216 13.02 -1.88 6.71
N VAL A 217 12.10 -0.96 6.42
CA VAL A 217 10.69 -1.04 6.83
C VAL A 217 9.99 -2.18 6.11
N ALA A 218 10.18 -2.31 4.79
CA ALA A 218 9.61 -3.39 3.99
C ALA A 218 10.09 -4.78 4.48
N LEU A 219 11.38 -4.90 4.77
CA LEU A 219 11.97 -6.13 5.32
C LEU A 219 11.47 -6.42 6.74
N ALA A 220 11.34 -5.40 7.59
CA ALA A 220 10.78 -5.57 8.93
C ALA A 220 9.32 -6.02 8.90
N LYS A 221 8.49 -5.45 8.02
CA LYS A 221 7.10 -5.92 7.82
C LYS A 221 7.08 -7.39 7.40
N ARG A 222 7.98 -7.81 6.51
CA ARG A 222 8.11 -9.22 6.11
C ARG A 222 8.53 -10.11 7.29
N GLU A 223 9.47 -9.66 8.12
CA GLU A 223 9.99 -10.41 9.28
C GLU A 223 8.91 -10.65 10.32
N VAL A 224 8.12 -9.62 10.64
CA VAL A 224 7.08 -9.71 11.67
C VAL A 224 5.76 -10.33 11.17
N TYR A 225 5.64 -10.59 9.87
CA TYR A 225 4.42 -11.19 9.31
C TYR A 225 4.16 -12.57 9.89
N GLY A 226 2.95 -12.80 10.34
CA GLY A 226 2.56 -13.98 11.13
C GLY A 226 2.42 -13.69 12.63
N SER A 227 3.25 -12.80 13.19
CA SER A 227 3.05 -12.24 14.53
C SER A 227 2.05 -11.07 14.52
N VAL A 228 1.95 -10.38 13.40
CA VAL A 228 1.04 -9.27 13.10
C VAL A 228 0.64 -9.35 11.63
N GLY A 229 -0.54 -8.86 11.25
CA GLY A 229 -0.92 -8.70 9.84
C GLY A 229 -0.18 -7.50 9.22
N ILE A 230 0.02 -7.54 7.89
CA ILE A 230 0.56 -6.40 7.13
C ILE A 230 -0.35 -6.11 5.92
N ASP A 231 -0.20 -4.92 5.31
CA ASP A 231 -0.80 -4.59 4.01
C ASP A 231 -0.08 -5.33 2.87
N SER A 232 1.14 -4.89 2.55
CA SER A 232 1.98 -5.47 1.50
C SER A 232 3.46 -5.25 1.81
N ILE A 233 4.34 -5.87 1.02
CA ILE A 233 5.77 -5.60 1.02
C ILE A 233 6.01 -4.66 -0.18
N ALA A 234 6.09 -3.35 0.10
CA ALA A 234 6.28 -2.35 -0.92
C ALA A 234 7.68 -2.44 -1.55
N GLY A 235 7.71 -2.38 -2.87
CA GLY A 235 8.92 -2.12 -3.66
C GLY A 235 9.03 -0.63 -4.05
N PRO A 236 10.00 -0.29 -4.93
CA PRO A 236 10.09 1.04 -5.50
C PRO A 236 8.88 1.38 -6.37
N SER A 237 8.46 2.64 -6.36
CA SER A 237 7.27 3.11 -7.09
C SER A 237 7.39 3.01 -8.61
N GLU A 238 6.25 2.90 -9.28
CA GLU A 238 6.13 2.62 -10.71
C GLU A 238 4.98 3.38 -11.36
N VAL A 239 5.25 4.06 -12.48
CA VAL A 239 4.20 4.47 -13.42
C VAL A 239 4.37 3.73 -14.73
N CYS A 240 3.26 3.31 -15.31
CA CYS A 240 3.18 2.77 -16.64
C CYS A 240 2.10 3.50 -17.44
N MET A 241 2.41 3.91 -18.65
CA MET A 241 1.47 4.58 -19.53
C MET A 241 1.16 3.71 -20.75
N ILE A 242 -0.09 3.74 -21.22
CA ILE A 242 -0.49 3.31 -22.56
C ILE A 242 -0.92 4.56 -23.33
N CYS A 243 -0.23 4.83 -24.43
CA CYS A 243 -0.47 6.01 -25.25
C CYS A 243 -0.69 5.64 -26.72
N ASP A 244 -1.51 6.44 -27.42
CA ASP A 244 -1.65 6.42 -28.86
C ASP A 244 -1.21 7.77 -29.48
N GLU A 245 -1.56 8.00 -30.75
CA GLU A 245 -1.25 9.25 -31.45
C GLU A 245 -1.97 10.49 -30.88
N THR A 246 -2.98 10.32 -30.03
CA THR A 246 -3.77 11.43 -29.45
C THR A 246 -3.14 11.99 -28.18
N VAL A 247 -2.14 11.30 -27.59
CA VAL A 247 -1.48 11.71 -26.35
C VAL A 247 -0.95 13.16 -26.43
N ASN A 248 -1.07 13.90 -25.34
CA ASN A 248 -0.36 15.15 -25.19
C ASN A 248 1.08 14.90 -24.68
N PRO A 249 2.11 15.10 -25.52
CA PRO A 249 3.49 14.76 -25.17
C PRO A 249 4.03 15.52 -23.94
N LYS A 250 3.52 16.73 -23.66
CA LYS A 250 3.91 17.53 -22.49
C LYS A 250 3.40 16.90 -21.20
N TYR A 251 2.14 16.43 -21.22
CA TYR A 251 1.53 15.82 -20.05
C TYR A 251 2.21 14.49 -19.74
N ALA A 252 2.33 13.61 -20.73
CA ALA A 252 3.03 12.34 -20.57
C ALA A 252 4.48 12.51 -20.08
N ALA A 253 5.20 13.51 -20.56
CA ALA A 253 6.56 13.79 -20.09
C ALA A 253 6.58 14.25 -18.63
N ALA A 254 5.60 15.05 -18.19
CA ALA A 254 5.49 15.49 -16.81
C ALA A 254 5.15 14.32 -15.87
N ASP A 255 4.23 13.43 -16.27
CA ASP A 255 3.80 12.28 -15.48
C ASP A 255 4.93 11.25 -15.32
N LEU A 256 5.68 10.95 -16.40
CA LEU A 256 6.87 10.11 -16.32
C LEU A 256 7.95 10.68 -15.36
N LEU A 257 8.13 12.00 -15.34
CA LEU A 257 9.09 12.65 -14.43
C LEU A 257 8.55 12.73 -13.00
N ALA A 258 7.25 12.91 -12.80
CA ALA A 258 6.63 12.91 -11.49
C ALA A 258 6.91 11.60 -10.74
N GLN A 259 6.76 10.46 -11.42
CA GLN A 259 7.11 9.17 -10.83
C GLN A 259 8.62 8.98 -10.67
N ALA A 260 9.40 9.35 -11.69
CA ALA A 260 10.85 9.15 -11.68
C ALA A 260 11.57 9.93 -10.57
N GLU A 261 11.00 11.04 -10.06
CA GLU A 261 11.60 11.82 -8.98
C GLU A 261 11.38 11.26 -7.56
N HIS A 262 10.53 10.21 -7.40
CA HIS A 262 10.25 9.62 -6.10
C HIS A 262 11.48 8.97 -5.48
N ASP A 263 12.17 8.10 -6.25
CA ASP A 263 13.32 7.33 -5.77
C ASP A 263 14.27 6.97 -6.93
N GLU A 264 15.54 6.70 -6.61
CA GLU A 264 16.57 6.28 -7.58
C GLU A 264 16.21 4.99 -8.32
N MET A 265 15.36 4.16 -7.73
CA MET A 265 14.86 2.89 -8.25
C MET A 265 13.42 2.98 -8.79
N ALA A 266 12.78 4.16 -8.75
CA ALA A 266 11.47 4.35 -9.36
C ALA A 266 11.51 4.05 -10.86
N SER A 267 10.42 3.56 -11.44
CA SER A 267 10.35 3.31 -12.88
C SER A 267 9.21 4.07 -13.54
N ALA A 268 9.51 4.63 -14.69
CA ALA A 268 8.56 5.33 -15.55
C ALA A 268 8.61 4.69 -16.95
N THR A 269 7.53 3.99 -17.32
CA THR A 269 7.45 3.23 -18.57
C THR A 269 6.28 3.76 -19.42
N CYS A 270 6.52 4.04 -20.70
CA CYS A 270 5.47 4.43 -21.63
C CYS A 270 5.42 3.46 -22.81
N PHE A 271 4.32 2.72 -22.96
CA PHE A 271 4.03 1.94 -24.16
C PHE A 271 3.21 2.80 -25.13
N ILE A 272 3.74 3.05 -26.31
CA ILE A 272 3.15 3.98 -27.26
C ILE A 272 3.14 3.43 -28.69
N THR A 273 2.05 3.66 -29.45
CA THR A 273 1.93 3.19 -30.84
C THR A 273 2.55 4.16 -31.85
N SER A 274 2.76 5.42 -31.49
CA SER A 274 3.32 6.45 -32.39
C SER A 274 4.78 6.75 -32.03
N LYS A 275 5.68 6.46 -32.94
CA LYS A 275 7.12 6.79 -32.80
C LYS A 275 7.36 8.30 -32.77
N GLU A 276 6.62 9.06 -33.58
CA GLU A 276 6.70 10.52 -33.59
C GLU A 276 6.36 11.11 -32.23
N LYS A 277 5.26 10.63 -31.62
CA LYS A 277 4.86 11.05 -30.28
C LYS A 277 5.85 10.61 -29.20
N ALA A 278 6.47 9.45 -29.35
CA ALA A 278 7.55 9.01 -28.44
C ALA A 278 8.74 9.98 -28.46
N GLU A 279 9.14 10.45 -29.64
CA GLU A 279 10.21 11.44 -29.81
C GLU A 279 9.82 12.81 -29.23
N GLU A 280 8.57 13.25 -29.39
CA GLU A 280 8.05 14.46 -28.79
C GLU A 280 8.05 14.36 -27.25
N ILE A 281 7.61 13.23 -26.66
CA ILE A 281 7.64 12.99 -25.21
C ILE A 281 9.08 13.08 -24.71
N LEU A 282 10.02 12.38 -25.38
CA LEU A 282 11.43 12.40 -24.99
C LEU A 282 12.03 13.83 -25.03
N LYS A 283 11.64 14.64 -26.01
CA LYS A 283 12.03 16.06 -26.09
C LYS A 283 11.56 16.82 -24.85
N TYR A 284 10.29 16.69 -24.45
CA TYR A 284 9.75 17.37 -23.27
C TYR A 284 10.32 16.83 -21.94
N VAL A 285 10.59 15.53 -21.85
CA VAL A 285 11.31 14.96 -20.69
C VAL A 285 12.67 15.66 -20.53
N ASN A 286 13.44 15.81 -21.61
CA ASN A 286 14.73 16.50 -21.56
C ASN A 286 14.60 18.00 -21.22
N GLU A 287 13.56 18.66 -21.71
CA GLU A 287 13.27 20.07 -21.41
C GLU A 287 12.96 20.25 -19.91
N PHE A 288 12.01 19.48 -19.37
CA PHE A 288 11.57 19.58 -17.98
C PHE A 288 12.64 19.11 -16.99
N TYR A 289 13.42 18.08 -17.34
CA TYR A 289 14.57 17.63 -16.54
C TYR A 289 15.55 18.78 -16.25
N ASN A 290 15.74 19.73 -17.19
CA ASN A 290 16.66 20.84 -16.97
C ASN A 290 16.24 21.79 -15.84
N SER A 291 14.94 21.88 -15.53
CA SER A 291 14.38 22.70 -14.45
C SER A 291 14.09 21.92 -13.17
N ALA A 292 14.24 20.59 -13.18
CA ALA A 292 13.91 19.73 -12.05
C ALA A 292 14.83 19.96 -10.84
N ALA A 293 14.26 19.92 -9.63
CA ALA A 293 14.99 20.10 -8.38
C ALA A 293 15.77 18.84 -7.94
N ARG A 294 15.27 17.64 -8.29
CA ARG A 294 15.80 16.34 -7.81
C ARG A 294 16.59 15.59 -8.92
N LYS A 295 17.46 16.29 -9.64
CA LYS A 295 18.17 15.75 -10.82
C LYS A 295 18.97 14.48 -10.56
N ASP A 296 19.59 14.35 -9.39
CA ASP A 296 20.40 13.16 -9.06
C ASP A 296 19.54 11.89 -9.00
N ILE A 297 18.34 12.01 -8.44
CA ILE A 297 17.36 10.92 -8.36
C ILE A 297 16.83 10.61 -9.76
N LEU A 298 16.32 11.64 -10.47
CA LEU A 298 15.82 11.52 -11.82
C LEU A 298 16.83 10.85 -12.77
N THR A 299 18.11 11.25 -12.70
CA THR A 299 19.15 10.67 -13.55
C THR A 299 19.25 9.16 -13.37
N LYS A 300 19.24 8.68 -12.13
CA LYS A 300 19.35 7.24 -11.84
C LYS A 300 18.10 6.47 -12.25
N SER A 301 16.91 6.97 -11.91
CA SER A 301 15.63 6.37 -12.27
C SER A 301 15.47 6.28 -13.80
N LEU A 302 15.69 7.39 -14.52
CA LEU A 302 15.53 7.44 -15.98
C LEU A 302 16.55 6.58 -16.72
N ASN A 303 17.80 6.49 -16.24
CA ASN A 303 18.81 5.65 -16.87
C ASN A 303 18.59 4.16 -16.67
N ASN A 304 18.21 3.77 -15.45
CA ASN A 304 18.28 2.38 -15.01
C ASN A 304 16.96 1.64 -15.13
N CYS A 305 15.82 2.32 -14.87
CA CYS A 305 14.54 1.67 -14.66
C CYS A 305 13.41 2.19 -15.56
N SER A 306 13.68 3.10 -16.49
CA SER A 306 12.63 3.77 -17.28
C SER A 306 12.88 3.67 -18.77
N LYS A 307 11.82 3.51 -19.58
CA LYS A 307 11.87 3.45 -21.04
C LYS A 307 10.59 3.95 -21.69
N ILE A 308 10.71 4.51 -22.89
CA ILE A 308 9.60 4.66 -23.83
C ILE A 308 9.68 3.48 -24.81
N VAL A 309 8.62 2.70 -24.89
CA VAL A 309 8.56 1.47 -25.70
C VAL A 309 7.59 1.68 -26.85
N VAL A 310 8.11 1.76 -28.07
CA VAL A 310 7.27 1.84 -29.27
C VAL A 310 6.74 0.44 -29.59
N VAL A 311 5.43 0.29 -29.62
CA VAL A 311 4.73 -0.97 -29.88
C VAL A 311 3.96 -0.91 -31.19
N LYS A 312 3.74 -2.08 -31.80
CA LYS A 312 3.05 -2.18 -33.10
C LYS A 312 1.56 -1.80 -33.03
N ASP A 313 0.90 -2.04 -31.90
CA ASP A 313 -0.52 -1.78 -31.67
C ASP A 313 -0.86 -1.75 -30.16
N ILE A 314 -2.05 -1.25 -29.83
CA ILE A 314 -2.55 -1.14 -28.46
C ILE A 314 -2.71 -2.51 -27.76
N ASN A 315 -3.02 -3.59 -28.49
CA ASN A 315 -3.16 -4.90 -27.87
C ASN A 315 -1.81 -5.39 -27.33
N LYS A 316 -0.71 -5.11 -28.05
CA LYS A 316 0.64 -5.42 -27.57
C LYS A 316 1.01 -4.60 -26.33
N ALA A 317 0.59 -3.32 -26.26
CA ALA A 317 0.74 -2.51 -25.04
C ALA A 317 0.00 -3.13 -23.85
N ILE A 318 -1.25 -3.55 -24.06
CA ILE A 318 -2.09 -4.21 -23.04
C ILE A 318 -1.42 -5.50 -22.54
N ASP A 319 -0.87 -6.33 -23.45
CA ASP A 319 -0.17 -7.57 -23.06
C ASP A 319 1.04 -7.27 -22.15
N TYR A 320 1.83 -6.26 -22.52
CA TYR A 320 2.99 -5.85 -21.72
C TYR A 320 2.58 -5.28 -20.35
N VAL A 321 1.54 -4.45 -20.30
CA VAL A 321 1.01 -3.90 -19.04
C VAL A 321 0.48 -5.01 -18.13
N ASN A 322 -0.29 -5.95 -18.65
CA ASN A 322 -0.79 -7.09 -17.88
C ASN A 322 0.35 -8.00 -17.38
N ARG A 323 1.45 -8.11 -18.13
CA ARG A 323 2.67 -8.81 -17.72
C ARG A 323 3.42 -8.04 -16.64
N LEU A 324 3.55 -6.72 -16.78
CA LEU A 324 4.22 -5.83 -15.83
C LEU A 324 3.44 -5.76 -14.51
N ALA A 325 2.12 -5.61 -14.59
CA ALA A 325 1.23 -5.39 -13.45
C ALA A 325 1.68 -4.18 -12.61
N PRO A 326 1.68 -2.96 -13.19
CA PRO A 326 2.27 -1.78 -12.60
C PRO A 326 1.48 -1.29 -11.39
N GLU A 327 2.13 -0.50 -10.54
CA GLU A 327 1.52 0.25 -9.45
C GLU A 327 0.49 1.25 -9.98
N HIS A 328 0.93 2.21 -10.79
CA HIS A 328 0.08 3.19 -11.46
C HIS A 328 0.02 2.89 -12.96
N LEU A 329 -1.18 2.86 -13.53
CA LEU A 329 -1.41 2.74 -14.95
C LEU A 329 -2.18 3.94 -15.46
N GLU A 330 -1.58 4.73 -16.34
CA GLU A 330 -2.25 5.79 -17.07
C GLU A 330 -2.59 5.32 -18.49
N ILE A 331 -3.83 5.53 -18.92
CA ILE A 331 -4.31 5.18 -20.25
C ILE A 331 -4.70 6.48 -20.95
N ASP A 332 -3.74 7.10 -21.64
CA ASP A 332 -3.93 8.35 -22.41
C ASP A 332 -4.05 8.01 -23.90
N THR A 333 -5.25 7.63 -24.28
CA THR A 333 -5.62 7.21 -25.63
C THR A 333 -7.00 7.75 -25.98
N LYS A 334 -7.38 7.64 -27.24
CA LYS A 334 -8.69 8.07 -27.72
C LYS A 334 -9.84 7.37 -27.00
N ASP A 335 -9.72 6.06 -26.73
CA ASP A 335 -10.78 5.23 -26.13
C ASP A 335 -10.28 4.51 -24.86
N PRO A 336 -9.99 5.23 -23.76
CA PRO A 336 -9.35 4.65 -22.56
C PRO A 336 -10.23 3.63 -21.83
N MET A 337 -11.56 3.76 -21.88
CA MET A 337 -12.49 2.83 -21.24
C MET A 337 -12.48 1.45 -21.89
N ASP A 338 -12.37 1.36 -23.22
CA ASP A 338 -12.29 0.10 -23.94
C ASP A 338 -10.98 -0.65 -23.65
N ILE A 339 -9.91 0.10 -23.40
CA ILE A 339 -8.60 -0.46 -23.01
C ILE A 339 -8.67 -0.93 -21.56
N MET A 340 -9.24 -0.14 -20.65
CA MET A 340 -9.42 -0.50 -19.24
C MET A 340 -10.12 -1.85 -19.08
N ALA A 341 -11.15 -2.14 -19.89
CA ALA A 341 -11.88 -3.41 -19.85
C ALA A 341 -10.98 -4.64 -20.13
N LYS A 342 -9.80 -4.45 -20.73
CA LYS A 342 -8.83 -5.51 -21.06
C LYS A 342 -7.66 -5.58 -20.08
N ILE A 343 -7.54 -4.59 -19.18
CA ILE A 343 -6.50 -4.59 -18.14
C ILE A 343 -6.91 -5.56 -17.03
N LYS A 344 -6.01 -6.44 -16.68
CA LYS A 344 -6.19 -7.45 -15.63
C LYS A 344 -5.43 -7.11 -14.36
N ASN A 345 -4.28 -6.46 -14.50
CA ASN A 345 -3.31 -6.28 -13.44
C ASN A 345 -2.79 -4.84 -13.44
N ALA A 346 -3.28 -4.03 -12.50
CA ALA A 346 -2.74 -2.71 -12.17
C ALA A 346 -3.17 -2.35 -10.75
N GLY A 347 -2.36 -1.59 -10.02
CA GLY A 347 -2.70 -1.13 -8.68
C GLY A 347 -3.79 -0.07 -8.72
N SER A 348 -3.60 0.97 -9.54
CA SER A 348 -4.58 2.02 -9.84
C SER A 348 -4.57 2.33 -11.34
N VAL A 349 -5.73 2.72 -11.90
CA VAL A 349 -5.87 3.03 -13.33
C VAL A 349 -6.42 4.44 -13.51
N PHE A 350 -5.72 5.27 -14.26
CA PHE A 350 -6.06 6.66 -14.59
C PHE A 350 -6.45 6.75 -16.05
N LEU A 351 -7.60 7.36 -16.36
CA LEU A 351 -8.24 7.26 -17.67
C LEU A 351 -8.32 8.62 -18.36
N GLY A 352 -7.66 8.72 -19.49
CA GLY A 352 -7.69 9.90 -20.38
C GLY A 352 -6.73 11.00 -19.95
N THR A 353 -6.53 11.93 -20.84
CA THR A 353 -5.51 12.99 -20.85
C THR A 353 -5.47 13.88 -19.59
N TYR A 354 -6.59 13.99 -18.86
CA TYR A 354 -6.68 14.85 -17.68
C TYR A 354 -6.58 14.10 -16.35
N SER A 355 -6.31 12.79 -16.38
CA SER A 355 -6.28 11.93 -15.18
C SER A 355 -4.85 11.53 -14.84
N ALA A 356 -4.02 12.49 -14.47
CA ALA A 356 -2.66 12.23 -14.03
C ALA A 356 -2.62 11.53 -12.66
N GLU A 357 -1.58 10.71 -12.42
CA GLU A 357 -1.29 10.05 -11.14
C GLU A 357 -1.36 11.04 -9.96
N SER A 358 -0.79 12.22 -10.11
CA SER A 358 -0.75 13.25 -9.07
C SER A 358 -2.14 13.69 -8.58
N PHE A 359 -3.17 13.65 -9.41
CA PHE A 359 -4.54 13.90 -8.93
C PHE A 359 -5.02 12.79 -8.00
N GLY A 360 -4.73 11.53 -8.35
CA GLY A 360 -5.07 10.37 -7.53
C GLY A 360 -4.36 10.39 -6.19
N ASP A 361 -3.09 10.72 -6.19
CA ASP A 361 -2.26 10.73 -4.98
C ASP A 361 -2.74 11.70 -3.90
N TYR A 362 -3.43 12.77 -4.30
CA TYR A 362 -3.78 13.83 -3.36
C TYR A 362 -5.27 14.09 -3.22
N MET A 363 -6.06 14.15 -4.32
CA MET A 363 -7.38 14.80 -4.27
C MET A 363 -8.54 13.98 -4.85
N MET A 364 -8.32 12.83 -5.49
CA MET A 364 -9.42 12.09 -6.16
C MET A 364 -10.18 11.14 -5.24
N GLY A 365 -9.57 10.70 -4.13
CA GLY A 365 -10.22 9.84 -3.14
C GLY A 365 -9.81 8.38 -3.14
N PRO A 366 -9.59 7.67 -4.28
CA PRO A 366 -8.96 6.35 -4.29
C PRO A 366 -7.62 6.34 -3.58
N ASN A 367 -7.22 5.19 -3.05
CA ASN A 367 -6.03 5.06 -2.24
C ASN A 367 -4.75 5.00 -3.08
N HIS A 368 -3.71 5.69 -2.66
CA HIS A 368 -2.39 5.66 -3.28
C HIS A 368 -1.40 4.65 -2.65
N VAL A 369 -1.82 3.91 -1.63
CA VAL A 369 -1.02 2.78 -1.12
C VAL A 369 -1.35 1.57 -1.97
N LEU A 370 -0.49 1.32 -2.94
CA LEU A 370 -0.73 0.42 -4.05
C LEU A 370 0.24 -0.77 -4.04
N PRO A 371 -0.12 -1.89 -4.66
CA PRO A 371 0.79 -3.00 -4.89
C PRO A 371 1.85 -2.61 -5.93
N THR A 372 3.12 -2.84 -5.62
CA THR A 372 4.28 -2.55 -6.46
C THR A 372 4.95 -3.82 -6.98
N SER A 373 5.90 -3.68 -7.90
CA SER A 373 6.78 -4.79 -8.32
C SER A 373 6.02 -6.01 -8.85
N GLY A 374 4.95 -5.76 -9.61
CA GLY A 374 4.14 -6.80 -10.24
C GLY A 374 3.18 -7.53 -9.29
N THR A 375 3.07 -7.10 -8.03
CA THR A 375 2.19 -7.73 -7.04
C THR A 375 0.70 -7.39 -7.25
N ALA A 376 0.37 -6.44 -8.12
CA ALA A 376 -1.00 -6.18 -8.56
C ALA A 376 -1.69 -7.40 -9.22
N LYS A 377 -0.96 -8.49 -9.48
CA LYS A 377 -1.50 -9.78 -9.89
C LYS A 377 -2.29 -10.50 -8.79
N TYR A 378 -2.11 -10.13 -7.52
CA TYR A 378 -2.75 -10.78 -6.37
C TYR A 378 -2.98 -9.87 -5.15
N PHE A 379 -2.43 -8.67 -5.14
CA PHE A 379 -2.75 -7.62 -4.17
C PHE A 379 -3.59 -6.51 -4.80
N SER A 380 -4.32 -5.78 -3.97
CA SER A 380 -5.12 -4.61 -4.35
C SER A 380 -4.57 -3.34 -3.69
N ALA A 381 -5.06 -2.18 -4.15
CA ALA A 381 -4.91 -0.93 -3.42
C ALA A 381 -5.46 -1.06 -2.00
N LEU A 382 -4.84 -0.38 -1.04
CA LEU A 382 -5.31 -0.35 0.34
C LEU A 382 -6.75 0.19 0.41
N GLY A 383 -7.61 -0.51 1.12
CA GLY A 383 -9.02 -0.16 1.22
C GLY A 383 -9.65 -0.63 2.52
N VAL A 384 -10.95 -0.45 2.65
CA VAL A 384 -11.70 -0.87 3.84
C VAL A 384 -11.58 -2.37 4.10
N ASP A 385 -11.52 -3.18 3.03
CA ASP A 385 -11.36 -4.64 3.13
C ASP A 385 -10.06 -5.07 3.84
N ASP A 386 -9.02 -4.22 3.83
CA ASP A 386 -7.76 -4.47 4.53
C ASP A 386 -7.87 -4.33 6.06
N PHE A 387 -8.87 -3.64 6.53
CA PHE A 387 -9.09 -3.29 7.94
C PHE A 387 -10.26 -4.04 8.58
N ILE A 388 -10.87 -4.96 7.83
CA ILE A 388 -11.92 -5.84 8.33
C ILE A 388 -11.48 -7.30 8.21
N LYS A 389 -12.03 -8.13 9.06
CA LYS A 389 -11.95 -9.59 8.97
C LYS A 389 -13.35 -10.15 8.81
N ARG A 390 -13.47 -11.20 8.03
CA ARG A 390 -14.73 -11.93 7.88
C ARG A 390 -14.67 -13.24 8.64
N SER A 391 -15.75 -13.54 9.38
CA SER A 391 -15.98 -14.86 9.95
C SER A 391 -17.26 -15.44 9.38
N THR A 392 -17.27 -16.75 9.23
CA THR A 392 -18.51 -17.48 8.92
C THR A 392 -19.19 -17.87 10.22
N PHE A 393 -20.54 -17.90 10.19
CA PHE A 393 -21.34 -18.48 11.25
C PHE A 393 -22.38 -19.42 10.67
N GLN A 394 -22.73 -20.41 11.45
CA GLN A 394 -23.75 -21.37 11.11
C GLN A 394 -24.59 -21.69 12.34
N TYR A 395 -25.90 -21.76 12.13
CA TYR A 395 -26.87 -22.18 13.10
C TYR A 395 -27.68 -23.32 12.51
N THR A 396 -27.43 -24.53 13.01
CA THR A 396 -28.13 -25.75 12.56
C THR A 396 -29.36 -26.01 13.44
N THR A 397 -30.52 -26.16 12.83
CA THR A 397 -31.73 -26.55 13.55
C THR A 397 -31.69 -28.03 13.91
N LYS A 398 -32.61 -28.46 14.79
CA LYS A 398 -32.77 -29.89 15.13
C LYS A 398 -33.11 -30.73 13.90
N GLU A 399 -34.00 -30.24 13.05
CA GLU A 399 -34.39 -30.86 11.78
C GLU A 399 -33.20 -30.95 10.82
N GLY A 400 -32.39 -29.89 10.69
CA GLY A 400 -31.18 -29.88 9.89
C GLY A 400 -30.12 -30.85 10.40
N ALA A 401 -29.91 -30.89 11.73
CA ALA A 401 -28.98 -31.84 12.36
C ALA A 401 -29.42 -33.29 12.06
N LYS A 402 -30.71 -33.60 12.22
CA LYS A 402 -31.27 -34.93 11.94
C LYS A 402 -31.13 -35.34 10.46
N ALA A 403 -31.38 -34.38 9.57
CA ALA A 403 -31.27 -34.63 8.12
C ALA A 403 -29.82 -34.92 7.67
N LEU A 404 -28.84 -34.23 8.24
CA LEU A 404 -27.42 -34.26 7.79
C LEU A 404 -26.55 -35.23 8.59
N SER A 405 -26.96 -35.69 9.77
CA SER A 405 -26.09 -36.41 10.71
C SER A 405 -25.47 -37.68 10.14
N ASN A 406 -26.23 -38.47 9.37
CA ASN A 406 -25.73 -39.71 8.79
C ASN A 406 -24.67 -39.43 7.73
N ASP A 407 -24.91 -38.49 6.84
CA ASP A 407 -23.98 -38.13 5.76
C ASP A 407 -22.68 -37.54 6.36
N VAL A 408 -22.79 -36.70 7.40
CA VAL A 408 -21.62 -36.17 8.12
C VAL A 408 -20.85 -37.29 8.85
N ASN A 409 -21.56 -38.23 9.49
CA ASN A 409 -20.93 -39.39 10.13
C ASN A 409 -20.13 -40.20 9.11
N ASP A 410 -20.75 -40.54 7.97
CA ASP A 410 -20.13 -41.37 6.95
C ASP A 410 -18.93 -40.65 6.33
N PHE A 411 -19.07 -39.36 6.02
CA PHE A 411 -17.97 -38.56 5.44
C PHE A 411 -16.80 -38.43 6.43
N ALA A 412 -17.05 -38.11 7.69
CA ALA A 412 -16.01 -38.03 8.70
C ALA A 412 -15.32 -39.40 8.94
N THR A 413 -16.07 -40.49 8.80
CA THR A 413 -15.51 -41.88 8.91
C THR A 413 -14.58 -42.18 7.74
N LEU A 414 -14.92 -41.72 6.52
CA LEU A 414 -14.02 -41.87 5.35
C LEU A 414 -12.69 -41.15 5.53
N GLU A 415 -12.68 -40.02 6.28
CA GLU A 415 -11.44 -39.30 6.64
C GLU A 415 -10.72 -39.90 7.86
N GLY A 416 -11.28 -40.96 8.49
CA GLY A 416 -10.74 -41.56 9.71
C GLY A 416 -10.99 -40.69 10.99
N LEU A 417 -11.86 -39.70 10.93
CA LEU A 417 -12.13 -38.76 12.03
C LEU A 417 -13.31 -39.24 12.90
N THR A 418 -13.11 -40.31 13.66
CA THR A 418 -14.18 -40.99 14.41
C THR A 418 -14.91 -40.11 15.42
N MET A 419 -14.24 -39.12 16.02
CA MET A 419 -14.86 -38.20 16.96
C MET A 419 -15.73 -37.14 16.28
N HIS A 420 -15.37 -36.71 15.06
CA HIS A 420 -16.22 -35.88 14.21
C HIS A 420 -17.51 -36.65 13.81
N ALA A 421 -17.34 -37.91 13.40
CA ALA A 421 -18.45 -38.81 13.09
C ALA A 421 -19.40 -38.96 14.29
N LEU A 422 -18.86 -39.28 15.47
CA LEU A 422 -19.65 -39.41 16.69
C LEU A 422 -20.38 -38.09 17.06
N SER A 423 -19.70 -36.96 16.93
CA SER A 423 -20.29 -35.64 17.25
C SER A 423 -21.54 -35.33 16.39
N ALA A 424 -21.52 -35.70 15.11
CA ALA A 424 -22.65 -35.53 14.21
C ALA A 424 -23.78 -36.54 14.54
N LYS A 425 -23.41 -37.81 14.71
CA LYS A 425 -24.35 -38.91 15.00
C LYS A 425 -25.21 -38.62 16.21
N LEU A 426 -24.60 -38.25 17.34
CA LEU A 426 -25.30 -37.94 18.59
C LEU A 426 -26.36 -36.83 18.44
N ARG A 427 -26.13 -35.85 17.57
CA ARG A 427 -27.11 -34.75 17.29
C ARG A 427 -28.22 -35.15 16.36
N GLY A 428 -28.05 -36.24 15.62
CA GLY A 428 -29.11 -36.81 14.79
C GLY A 428 -30.02 -37.77 15.52
N GLU A 429 -29.58 -38.30 16.67
CA GLU A 429 -30.34 -39.26 17.50
C GLU A 429 -31.34 -38.56 18.45
N GLU A 430 -31.20 -37.24 18.71
CA GLU A 430 -32.11 -36.44 19.51
C GLU A 430 -33.31 -35.92 18.70
#